data_c0f69f3630037c8747c95a6e75c586dc
#
_entry.id   c0f69f3630037c8747c95a6e75c586dc
#
_cell.length_a   1.000
_cell.length_b   1.000
_cell.length_c   1.000
_cell.angle_alpha   90.00
_cell.angle_beta   90.00
_cell.angle_gamma   90.00
#
_symmetry.space_group_name_H-M   'P 1'
#
loop_
_entity.id
_entity.type
_entity.pdbx_description
1 polymer ?
#
loop_
_entity_poly.entity_id
_entity_poly.type
_entity_poly.pdbx_seq_one_letter_code
_entity_poly.pdbx_strand_id
1 'polypeptide(L)'
;MKKLVALVLCLVMALCTLTSCAPKGKTLEQVLEAGKLVVATSPDFPPFENLEGGEVVGIEVEIMELICEELGVDFVIEQMDFDSVLPGIQAAKFDCGMSGITVNSDREKNVLFTDVYYVAAQAIVVPADSDIDSKADLEGKKVSVQEGTTAEDFCLDEGYEVKGFKANSDAKNEMTGGRVDAWVVDNLTAKEMCASDDSVKILDEFMTEEPYAFAFTFGSEDLVEAINEILADLIADGTVAAIFEEYGVAYEAPEN
;
A
#
# COMPACT_ATOMS: atom_id res chain seq x y z
N MET A 1 -49.83 2.61 -35.17
CA MET A 1 -48.44 2.29 -35.60
C MET A 1 -47.45 3.44 -35.31
N LYS A 2 -47.69 4.70 -35.72
CA LYS A 2 -46.75 5.82 -35.49
C LYS A 2 -46.46 6.11 -34.00
N LYS A 3 -47.44 5.93 -33.07
CA LYS A 3 -47.24 6.12 -31.60
C LYS A 3 -46.46 5.00 -30.98
N LEU A 4 -46.55 3.76 -31.47
CA LEU A 4 -45.79 2.60 -30.97
C LEU A 4 -44.31 2.69 -31.38
N VAL A 5 -44.05 3.15 -32.60
CA VAL A 5 -42.67 3.38 -33.10
C VAL A 5 -41.97 4.50 -32.35
N ALA A 6 -42.67 5.58 -32.00
CA ALA A 6 -42.11 6.66 -31.17
C ALA A 6 -41.77 6.20 -29.73
N LEU A 7 -42.61 5.33 -29.14
CA LEU A 7 -42.35 4.79 -27.80
C LEU A 7 -41.13 3.84 -27.77
N VAL A 8 -40.96 3.01 -28.81
CA VAL A 8 -39.81 2.12 -28.96
C VAL A 8 -38.52 2.91 -29.21
N LEU A 9 -38.56 3.99 -30.00
CA LEU A 9 -37.42 4.86 -30.24
C LEU A 9 -36.98 5.59 -28.95
N CYS A 10 -37.94 6.07 -28.12
CA CYS A 10 -37.60 6.66 -26.81
C CYS A 10 -37.03 5.67 -25.83
N LEU A 11 -37.49 4.40 -25.83
CA LEU A 11 -36.93 3.34 -24.98
C LEU A 11 -35.52 2.96 -25.40
N VAL A 12 -35.24 2.90 -26.71
CA VAL A 12 -33.89 2.61 -27.23
C VAL A 12 -32.91 3.74 -26.94
N MET A 13 -33.34 5.03 -27.03
CA MET A 13 -32.50 6.17 -26.65
C MET A 13 -32.27 6.25 -25.13
N ALA A 14 -33.20 5.79 -24.28
CA ALA A 14 -33.02 5.74 -22.84
C ALA A 14 -32.09 4.59 -22.40
N LEU A 15 -31.92 3.52 -23.22
CA LEU A 15 -31.00 2.43 -22.95
C LEU A 15 -29.53 2.75 -23.32
N CYS A 16 -29.30 3.78 -24.14
CA CYS A 16 -27.93 4.15 -24.58
C CYS A 16 -27.21 5.11 -23.61
N THR A 17 -27.81 5.51 -22.49
CA THR A 17 -27.19 6.47 -21.55
C THR A 17 -26.77 5.89 -20.21
N LEU A 18 -26.80 4.57 -20.03
CA LEU A 18 -26.22 3.89 -18.86
C LEU A 18 -24.85 3.30 -19.23
N THR A 19 -24.00 4.03 -19.92
CA THR A 19 -22.57 3.79 -19.78
C THR A 19 -22.23 4.25 -18.37
N SER A 20 -22.16 3.33 -17.43
CA SER A 20 -21.49 3.53 -16.15
C SER A 20 -20.08 4.04 -16.49
N CYS A 21 -19.89 5.36 -16.39
CA CYS A 21 -18.56 5.94 -16.50
C CYS A 21 -17.86 5.55 -15.19
N ALA A 22 -17.16 4.42 -15.20
CA ALA A 22 -16.25 4.10 -14.11
C ALA A 22 -15.31 5.29 -13.91
N PRO A 23 -14.94 5.63 -12.68
CA PRO A 23 -13.93 6.64 -12.43
C PRO A 23 -12.69 6.33 -13.28
N LYS A 24 -12.11 7.36 -13.88
CA LYS A 24 -10.85 7.23 -14.62
C LYS A 24 -9.78 8.06 -13.93
N GLY A 25 -8.60 7.49 -13.83
CA GLY A 25 -7.43 8.21 -13.38
C GLY A 25 -7.01 9.31 -14.34
N LYS A 26 -6.16 10.19 -13.88
CA LYS A 26 -5.57 11.24 -14.72
C LYS A 26 -4.50 10.64 -15.64
N THR A 27 -4.44 11.17 -16.85
CA THR A 27 -3.32 10.92 -17.76
C THR A 27 -2.09 11.71 -17.35
N LEU A 28 -0.92 11.33 -17.87
CA LEU A 28 0.32 12.10 -17.70
C LEU A 28 0.13 13.58 -18.07
N GLU A 29 -0.48 13.87 -19.23
CA GLU A 29 -0.74 15.25 -19.67
C GLU A 29 -1.58 16.02 -18.63
N GLN A 30 -2.61 15.39 -18.04
CA GLN A 30 -3.46 16.03 -17.04
C GLN A 30 -2.74 16.31 -15.73
N VAL A 31 -1.80 15.43 -15.31
CA VAL A 31 -0.96 15.65 -14.12
C VAL A 31 0.03 16.78 -14.37
N LEU A 32 0.68 16.80 -15.54
CA LEU A 32 1.60 17.87 -15.94
C LEU A 32 0.89 19.23 -16.06
N GLU A 33 -0.33 19.28 -16.64
CA GLU A 33 -1.15 20.50 -16.70
C GLU A 33 -1.60 20.97 -15.32
N ALA A 34 -1.91 20.03 -14.40
CA ALA A 34 -2.27 20.35 -13.01
C ALA A 34 -1.07 20.84 -12.19
N GLY A 35 0.15 20.55 -12.64
CA GLY A 35 1.41 20.90 -11.98
C GLY A 35 1.61 20.20 -10.63
N LYS A 36 0.88 19.11 -10.35
CA LYS A 36 0.99 18.35 -9.11
C LYS A 36 0.51 16.90 -9.24
N LEU A 37 1.13 16.02 -8.46
CA LEU A 37 0.70 14.65 -8.19
C LEU A 37 0.15 14.56 -6.76
N VAL A 38 -1.11 14.14 -6.59
CA VAL A 38 -1.76 14.00 -5.28
C VAL A 38 -1.67 12.55 -4.85
N VAL A 39 -0.94 12.29 -3.77
CA VAL A 39 -0.57 10.95 -3.31
C VAL A 39 -1.21 10.65 -1.97
N ALA A 40 -1.96 9.56 -1.90
CA ALA A 40 -2.61 9.07 -0.70
C ALA A 40 -1.69 8.10 0.05
N THR A 41 -1.54 8.27 1.37
CA THR A 41 -0.71 7.43 2.22
C THR A 41 -1.25 7.27 3.63
N SER A 42 -0.84 6.20 4.33
CA SER A 42 -1.10 5.93 5.75
C SER A 42 0.21 5.97 6.53
N PRO A 43 0.61 7.14 7.11
CA PRO A 43 1.97 7.36 7.60
C PRO A 43 2.19 6.80 9.02
N ASP A 44 2.04 5.50 9.20
CA ASP A 44 2.41 4.74 10.40
C ASP A 44 3.07 3.40 10.04
N PHE A 45 3.85 3.41 8.95
CA PHE A 45 4.50 2.24 8.36
C PHE A 45 6.01 2.47 8.15
N PRO A 46 6.78 2.77 9.23
CA PRO A 46 8.22 2.99 9.11
C PRO A 46 8.93 1.69 8.67
N PRO A 47 10.02 1.78 7.87
CA PRO A 47 10.72 2.99 7.42
C PRO A 47 10.18 3.57 6.10
N PHE A 48 9.08 3.06 5.57
CA PHE A 48 8.54 3.46 4.25
C PHE A 48 7.85 4.82 4.29
N GLU A 49 6.90 5.00 5.22
CA GLU A 49 6.25 6.28 5.53
C GLU A 49 5.89 6.37 7.01
N ASN A 50 6.25 7.48 7.62
CA ASN A 50 5.98 7.75 9.02
C ASN A 50 5.72 9.23 9.27
N LEU A 51 4.90 9.55 10.27
CA LEU A 51 4.63 10.92 10.67
C LEU A 51 5.65 11.37 11.71
N GLU A 52 6.57 12.26 11.35
CA GLU A 52 7.59 12.82 12.23
C GLU A 52 7.48 14.33 12.29
N GLY A 53 7.31 14.87 13.48
CA GLY A 53 7.22 16.32 13.66
C GLY A 53 6.06 17.01 12.94
N GLY A 54 5.11 16.25 12.40
CA GLY A 54 3.98 16.72 11.60
C GLY A 54 4.20 16.63 10.09
N GLU A 55 5.36 16.13 9.66
CA GLU A 55 5.69 15.84 8.26
C GLU A 55 5.71 14.35 8.01
N VAL A 56 5.35 13.92 6.81
CA VAL A 56 5.46 12.51 6.39
C VAL A 56 6.84 12.31 5.81
N VAL A 57 7.58 11.35 6.34
CA VAL A 57 8.96 11.04 5.94
C VAL A 57 9.11 9.53 5.73
N GLY A 58 10.10 9.09 4.98
CA GLY A 58 10.39 7.69 4.78
C GLY A 58 10.86 7.36 3.37
N ILE A 59 11.23 6.11 3.16
CA ILE A 59 11.80 5.60 1.91
C ILE A 59 10.90 5.90 0.71
N GLU A 60 9.59 5.60 0.81
CA GLU A 60 8.65 5.84 -0.29
C GLU A 60 8.47 7.34 -0.57
N VAL A 61 8.49 8.16 0.49
CA VAL A 61 8.37 9.62 0.37
C VAL A 61 9.52 10.17 -0.45
N GLU A 62 10.77 9.78 -0.15
CA GLU A 62 11.96 10.24 -0.86
C GLU A 62 11.97 9.76 -2.32
N ILE A 63 11.58 8.50 -2.59
CA ILE A 63 11.45 7.98 -3.96
C ILE A 63 10.40 8.78 -4.74
N MET A 64 9.24 9.05 -4.13
CA MET A 64 8.16 9.77 -4.81
C MET A 64 8.49 11.26 -5.01
N GLU A 65 9.23 11.89 -4.08
CA GLU A 65 9.75 13.25 -4.26
C GLU A 65 10.64 13.35 -5.51
N LEU A 66 11.58 12.41 -5.69
CA LEU A 66 12.44 12.36 -6.86
C LEU A 66 11.64 12.11 -8.15
N ILE A 67 10.65 11.21 -8.12
CA ILE A 67 9.75 10.98 -9.25
C ILE A 67 9.00 12.26 -9.63
N CYS A 68 8.46 12.99 -8.65
CA CYS A 68 7.76 14.26 -8.90
C CYS A 68 8.71 15.36 -9.42
N GLU A 69 9.96 15.40 -8.92
CA GLU A 69 10.99 16.32 -9.39
C GLU A 69 11.32 16.08 -10.88
N GLU A 70 11.52 14.83 -11.29
CA GLU A 70 11.79 14.47 -12.68
C GLU A 70 10.58 14.72 -13.61
N LEU A 71 9.36 14.54 -13.10
CA LEU A 71 8.12 14.89 -13.83
C LEU A 71 7.92 16.43 -13.91
N GLY A 72 8.58 17.20 -13.05
CA GLY A 72 8.42 18.66 -12.95
C GLY A 72 7.09 19.08 -12.34
N VAL A 73 6.57 18.33 -11.36
CA VAL A 73 5.31 18.58 -10.68
C VAL A 73 5.49 18.64 -9.15
N ASP A 74 4.56 19.33 -8.47
CA ASP A 74 4.54 19.37 -7.01
C ASP A 74 4.09 18.03 -6.43
N PHE A 75 4.79 17.52 -5.41
CA PHE A 75 4.39 16.36 -4.60
C PHE A 75 3.42 16.82 -3.50
N VAL A 76 2.20 16.27 -3.51
CA VAL A 76 1.16 16.61 -2.54
C VAL A 76 0.68 15.35 -1.82
N ILE A 77 0.93 15.26 -0.50
CA ILE A 77 0.54 14.11 0.33
C ILE A 77 -0.82 14.34 0.97
N GLU A 78 -1.69 13.32 0.85
CA GLU A 78 -2.98 13.23 1.55
C GLU A 78 -2.95 12.03 2.49
N GLN A 79 -3.02 12.30 3.81
CA GLN A 79 -2.93 11.29 4.86
C GLN A 79 -4.30 10.67 5.16
N MET A 80 -4.34 9.35 5.34
CA MET A 80 -5.56 8.63 5.70
C MET A 80 -5.26 7.26 6.32
N ASP A 81 -6.30 6.55 6.77
CA ASP A 81 -6.17 5.17 7.21
C ASP A 81 -5.88 4.28 5.99
N PHE A 82 -5.05 3.23 6.16
CA PHE A 82 -4.58 2.34 5.09
C PHE A 82 -5.74 1.74 4.28
N ASP A 83 -6.78 1.24 4.96
CA ASP A 83 -7.95 0.64 4.33
C ASP A 83 -8.77 1.60 3.45
N SER A 84 -8.45 2.91 3.51
CA SER A 84 -9.08 3.95 2.69
C SER A 84 -8.23 4.32 1.46
N VAL A 85 -6.95 3.96 1.40
CA VAL A 85 -6.04 4.33 0.30
C VAL A 85 -6.52 3.74 -1.02
N LEU A 86 -6.54 2.41 -1.16
CA LEU A 86 -6.96 1.76 -2.42
C LEU A 86 -8.39 2.10 -2.85
N PRO A 87 -9.41 2.13 -1.94
CA PRO A 87 -10.74 2.63 -2.32
C PRO A 87 -10.73 4.09 -2.81
N GLY A 88 -9.86 4.94 -2.26
CA GLY A 88 -9.68 6.32 -2.72
C GLY A 88 -9.11 6.39 -4.13
N ILE A 89 -8.13 5.55 -4.44
CA ILE A 89 -7.54 5.40 -5.79
C ILE A 89 -8.59 4.87 -6.77
N GLN A 90 -9.29 3.79 -6.44
CA GLN A 90 -10.36 3.23 -7.29
C GLN A 90 -11.44 4.27 -7.64
N ALA A 91 -11.72 5.19 -6.72
CA ALA A 91 -12.68 6.27 -6.91
C ALA A 91 -12.10 7.50 -7.62
N ALA A 92 -10.82 7.48 -8.06
CA ALA A 92 -10.09 8.59 -8.67
C ALA A 92 -10.13 9.89 -7.82
N LYS A 93 -10.08 9.75 -6.49
CA LYS A 93 -9.99 10.88 -5.56
C LYS A 93 -8.57 11.41 -5.44
N PHE A 94 -7.60 10.55 -5.61
CA PHE A 94 -6.16 10.79 -5.56
C PHE A 94 -5.54 10.25 -6.84
N ASP A 95 -4.35 10.72 -7.16
CA ASP A 95 -3.65 10.33 -8.39
C ASP A 95 -2.85 9.05 -8.19
N CYS A 96 -2.23 8.89 -7.01
CA CYS A 96 -1.37 7.79 -6.65
C CYS A 96 -1.65 7.31 -5.21
N GLY A 97 -1.54 6.01 -4.96
CA GLY A 97 -1.46 5.39 -3.63
C GLY A 97 -0.02 4.96 -3.34
N MET A 98 0.51 5.36 -2.20
CA MET A 98 1.87 5.09 -1.71
C MET A 98 1.77 4.72 -0.23
N SER A 99 1.91 3.46 0.13
CA SER A 99 1.78 2.98 1.51
C SER A 99 2.20 1.52 1.67
N GLY A 100 3.39 1.15 1.19
CA GLY A 100 3.84 -0.24 1.20
C GLY A 100 2.83 -1.19 0.54
N ILE A 101 2.25 -0.78 -0.61
CA ILE A 101 1.11 -1.48 -1.18
C ILE A 101 1.57 -2.73 -1.93
N THR A 102 1.29 -3.89 -1.37
CA THR A 102 1.57 -5.18 -2.02
C THR A 102 0.77 -5.37 -3.29
N VAL A 103 1.43 -5.73 -4.37
CA VAL A 103 0.81 -6.18 -5.62
C VAL A 103 0.28 -7.59 -5.43
N ASN A 104 -1.01 -7.78 -5.64
CA ASN A 104 -1.64 -9.11 -5.68
C ASN A 104 -2.79 -9.14 -6.69
N SER A 105 -3.21 -10.35 -7.05
CA SER A 105 -4.21 -10.58 -8.10
C SER A 105 -5.60 -9.99 -7.80
N ASP A 106 -5.93 -9.71 -6.55
CA ASP A 106 -7.22 -9.11 -6.18
C ASP A 106 -7.17 -7.58 -6.29
N ARG A 107 -6.05 -6.98 -5.92
CA ARG A 107 -5.80 -5.53 -6.07
C ARG A 107 -5.64 -5.14 -7.54
N GLU A 108 -4.92 -5.93 -8.35
CA GLU A 108 -4.74 -5.72 -9.80
C GLU A 108 -6.05 -5.68 -10.60
N LYS A 109 -7.13 -6.30 -10.10
CA LYS A 109 -8.47 -6.22 -10.72
C LYS A 109 -9.10 -4.83 -10.62
N ASN A 110 -8.59 -3.99 -9.71
CA ASN A 110 -9.23 -2.76 -9.29
C ASN A 110 -8.37 -1.51 -9.48
N VAL A 111 -7.04 -1.67 -9.56
CA VAL A 111 -6.06 -0.58 -9.74
C VAL A 111 -4.94 -1.02 -10.67
N LEU A 112 -4.21 -0.04 -11.23
CA LEU A 112 -2.93 -0.24 -11.89
C LEU A 112 -1.81 -0.16 -10.86
N PHE A 113 -0.70 -0.82 -11.14
CA PHE A 113 0.51 -0.72 -10.35
C PHE A 113 1.70 -0.29 -11.22
N THR A 114 2.67 0.38 -10.60
CA THR A 114 4.00 0.54 -11.19
C THR A 114 4.73 -0.80 -11.21
N ASP A 115 5.93 -0.81 -11.75
CA ASP A 115 6.89 -1.87 -11.51
C ASP A 115 7.19 -1.97 -10.00
N VAL A 116 7.50 -3.18 -9.55
CA VAL A 116 7.83 -3.46 -8.14
C VAL A 116 9.18 -2.82 -7.81
N TYR A 117 9.23 -2.01 -6.74
CA TYR A 117 10.48 -1.37 -6.30
C TYR A 117 11.11 -2.06 -5.08
N TYR A 118 10.36 -2.88 -4.32
CA TYR A 118 10.84 -3.62 -3.15
C TYR A 118 10.02 -4.90 -2.94
N VAL A 119 10.63 -5.92 -2.33
CA VAL A 119 9.90 -7.13 -1.89
C VAL A 119 10.09 -7.29 -0.38
N ALA A 120 9.01 -7.11 0.36
CA ALA A 120 8.95 -7.34 1.80
C ALA A 120 8.45 -8.77 2.11
N ALA A 121 8.24 -9.05 3.39
CA ALA A 121 7.64 -10.30 3.86
C ALA A 121 6.84 -10.06 5.13
N GLN A 122 5.78 -10.82 5.36
CA GLN A 122 5.03 -10.78 6.62
C GLN A 122 5.84 -11.43 7.74
N ALA A 123 5.93 -10.75 8.87
CA ALA A 123 6.60 -11.19 10.09
C ALA A 123 5.59 -11.36 11.23
N ILE A 124 5.95 -12.20 12.20
CA ILE A 124 5.18 -12.43 13.42
C ILE A 124 5.95 -11.78 14.58
N VAL A 125 5.28 -10.89 15.30
CA VAL A 125 5.79 -10.26 16.51
C VAL A 125 5.00 -10.79 17.71
N VAL A 126 5.71 -11.22 18.76
CA VAL A 126 5.10 -11.77 19.96
C VAL A 126 5.77 -11.19 21.22
N PRO A 127 5.14 -11.29 22.42
CA PRO A 127 5.83 -10.96 23.67
C PRO A 127 7.14 -11.74 23.82
N ALA A 128 8.18 -11.12 24.39
CA ALA A 128 9.51 -11.73 24.51
C ALA A 128 9.51 -13.05 25.29
N ASP A 129 8.56 -13.21 26.24
CA ASP A 129 8.35 -14.41 27.04
C ASP A 129 7.31 -15.38 26.49
N SER A 130 6.83 -15.16 25.27
CA SER A 130 5.86 -16.03 24.58
C SER A 130 6.48 -17.38 24.23
N ASP A 131 5.66 -18.44 24.34
CA ASP A 131 5.98 -19.80 23.88
C ASP A 131 5.73 -19.99 22.36
N ILE A 132 5.30 -18.95 21.66
CA ILE A 132 5.12 -18.96 20.19
C ILE A 132 6.49 -18.74 19.56
N ASP A 133 6.97 -19.74 18.80
CA ASP A 133 8.27 -19.71 18.14
C ASP A 133 8.17 -19.90 16.60
N SER A 134 6.97 -20.23 16.10
CA SER A 134 6.72 -20.44 14.67
C SER A 134 5.29 -20.07 14.28
N LYS A 135 5.04 -19.95 12.96
CA LYS A 135 3.69 -19.78 12.39
C LYS A 135 2.72 -20.89 12.86
N ALA A 136 3.21 -22.13 12.99
CA ALA A 136 2.37 -23.25 13.39
C ALA A 136 1.80 -23.10 14.81
N ASP A 137 2.47 -22.35 15.68
CA ASP A 137 2.01 -22.09 17.05
C ASP A 137 0.88 -21.04 17.11
N LEU A 138 0.55 -20.39 15.99
CA LEU A 138 -0.57 -19.45 15.91
C LEU A 138 -1.94 -20.13 15.78
N GLU A 139 -2.01 -21.46 15.60
CA GLU A 139 -3.29 -22.17 15.55
C GLU A 139 -4.08 -21.94 16.86
N GLY A 140 -5.29 -21.39 16.71
CA GLY A 140 -6.18 -21.07 17.84
C GLY A 140 -5.76 -19.84 18.66
N LYS A 141 -4.77 -19.08 18.20
CA LYS A 141 -4.31 -17.82 18.82
C LYS A 141 -5.05 -16.62 18.25
N LYS A 142 -4.98 -15.52 19.00
CA LYS A 142 -5.49 -14.22 18.59
C LYS A 142 -4.36 -13.38 18.04
N VAL A 143 -4.58 -12.81 16.86
CA VAL A 143 -3.59 -11.95 16.22
C VAL A 143 -4.16 -10.56 15.98
N SER A 144 -3.32 -9.52 16.15
CA SER A 144 -3.63 -8.16 15.74
C SER A 144 -2.97 -7.86 14.39
N VAL A 145 -3.65 -7.06 13.57
CA VAL A 145 -3.19 -6.64 12.25
C VAL A 145 -3.67 -5.21 11.97
N GLN A 146 -3.11 -4.54 10.97
CA GLN A 146 -3.73 -3.35 10.39
C GLN A 146 -4.85 -3.77 9.42
N GLU A 147 -5.98 -3.08 9.45
CA GLU A 147 -7.15 -3.34 8.58
C GLU A 147 -6.84 -3.06 7.10
N GLY A 148 -7.32 -3.91 6.20
CA GLY A 148 -7.18 -3.78 4.75
C GLY A 148 -5.83 -4.24 4.20
N THR A 149 -4.96 -4.83 5.04
CA THR A 149 -3.65 -5.33 4.65
C THR A 149 -3.68 -6.78 4.17
N THR A 150 -2.64 -7.20 3.45
CA THR A 150 -2.39 -8.60 3.12
C THR A 150 -2.12 -9.46 4.37
N ALA A 151 -1.63 -8.85 5.45
CA ALA A 151 -1.51 -9.50 6.76
C ALA A 151 -2.87 -9.89 7.34
N GLU A 152 -3.88 -9.00 7.23
CA GLU A 152 -5.26 -9.32 7.64
C GLU A 152 -5.82 -10.46 6.81
N ASP A 153 -5.75 -10.37 5.48
CA ASP A 153 -6.24 -11.40 4.57
C ASP A 153 -5.59 -12.76 4.84
N PHE A 154 -4.26 -12.77 4.97
CA PHE A 154 -3.49 -13.98 5.28
C PHE A 154 -3.93 -14.61 6.60
N CYS A 155 -4.04 -13.82 7.67
CA CYS A 155 -4.45 -14.34 8.98
C CYS A 155 -5.88 -14.87 9.00
N LEU A 156 -6.79 -14.25 8.25
CA LEU A 156 -8.17 -14.71 8.08
C LEU A 156 -8.22 -16.03 7.30
N ASP A 157 -7.44 -16.15 6.22
CA ASP A 157 -7.36 -17.36 5.38
C ASP A 157 -6.78 -18.55 6.14
N GLU A 158 -5.81 -18.33 7.03
CA GLU A 158 -5.25 -19.34 7.94
C GLU A 158 -6.23 -19.70 9.09
N GLY A 159 -7.32 -18.94 9.26
CA GLY A 159 -8.36 -19.21 10.25
C GLY A 159 -7.99 -18.75 11.67
N TYR A 160 -7.07 -17.78 11.82
CA TYR A 160 -6.75 -17.19 13.12
C TYR A 160 -7.88 -16.29 13.64
N GLU A 161 -7.94 -16.05 14.96
CA GLU A 161 -8.84 -15.05 15.53
C GLU A 161 -8.22 -13.65 15.33
N VAL A 162 -8.63 -12.95 14.24
CA VAL A 162 -8.05 -11.67 13.83
C VAL A 162 -8.73 -10.51 14.52
N LYS A 163 -7.93 -9.54 14.98
CA LYS A 163 -8.36 -8.24 15.49
C LYS A 163 -7.70 -7.13 14.69
N GLY A 164 -8.48 -6.46 13.83
CA GLY A 164 -8.04 -5.35 12.99
C GLY A 164 -7.96 -4.02 13.73
N PHE A 165 -7.01 -3.18 13.33
CA PHE A 165 -6.79 -1.81 13.82
C PHE A 165 -6.51 -0.88 12.65
N LYS A 166 -6.82 0.41 12.81
CA LYS A 166 -6.51 1.41 11.79
C LYS A 166 -5.01 1.69 11.67
N ALA A 167 -4.33 1.67 12.81
CA ALA A 167 -2.90 1.94 12.90
C ALA A 167 -2.11 0.70 13.35
N ASN A 168 -0.91 0.51 12.80
CA ASN A 168 0.03 -0.52 13.22
C ASN A 168 0.47 -0.34 14.67
N SER A 169 0.62 0.90 15.13
CA SER A 169 0.93 1.23 16.52
C SER A 169 -0.15 0.73 17.50
N ASP A 170 -1.43 0.81 17.13
CA ASP A 170 -2.53 0.28 17.94
C ASP A 170 -2.55 -1.25 17.93
N ALA A 171 -2.28 -1.89 16.78
CA ALA A 171 -2.17 -3.34 16.66
C ALA A 171 -1.02 -3.88 17.54
N LYS A 172 0.16 -3.25 17.49
CA LYS A 172 1.29 -3.56 18.39
C LYS A 172 0.91 -3.39 19.86
N ASN A 173 0.28 -2.27 20.22
CA ASN A 173 -0.15 -1.99 21.60
C ASN A 173 -1.17 -2.99 22.12
N GLU A 174 -2.01 -3.55 21.25
CA GLU A 174 -2.94 -4.61 21.63
C GLU A 174 -2.20 -5.88 22.06
N MET A 175 -1.16 -6.26 21.31
CA MET A 175 -0.33 -7.43 21.59
C MET A 175 0.52 -7.20 22.85
N THR A 176 1.24 -6.08 22.97
CA THR A 176 2.05 -5.77 24.17
C THR A 176 1.20 -5.60 25.43
N GLY A 177 -0.07 -5.22 25.26
CA GLY A 177 -1.07 -5.17 26.34
C GLY A 177 -1.62 -6.55 26.75
N GLY A 178 -1.19 -7.65 26.15
CA GLY A 178 -1.60 -9.02 26.45
C GLY A 178 -3.06 -9.33 26.11
N ARG A 179 -3.67 -8.61 25.15
CA ARG A 179 -5.06 -8.82 24.73
C ARG A 179 -5.18 -9.67 23.48
N VAL A 180 -4.08 -9.82 22.75
CA VAL A 180 -3.86 -10.79 21.67
C VAL A 180 -2.51 -11.44 21.84
N ASP A 181 -2.26 -12.56 21.16
CA ASP A 181 -1.06 -13.39 21.35
C ASP A 181 0.09 -12.96 20.45
N ALA A 182 -0.22 -12.37 19.26
CA ALA A 182 0.76 -11.93 18.29
C ALA A 182 0.27 -10.69 17.53
N TRP A 183 1.20 -9.95 16.91
CA TRP A 183 0.98 -8.93 15.92
C TRP A 183 1.64 -9.37 14.62
N VAL A 184 0.90 -9.29 13.50
CA VAL A 184 1.40 -9.64 12.17
C VAL A 184 1.49 -8.37 11.34
N VAL A 185 2.66 -8.13 10.78
CA VAL A 185 3.02 -6.93 10.02
C VAL A 185 4.26 -7.22 9.19
N ASP A 186 4.56 -6.38 8.21
CA ASP A 186 5.72 -6.54 7.37
C ASP A 186 7.05 -6.39 8.13
N ASN A 187 8.03 -7.14 7.72
CA ASN A 187 9.28 -7.41 8.43
C ASN A 187 10.09 -6.15 8.78
N LEU A 188 10.21 -5.18 7.86
CA LEU A 188 10.94 -3.96 8.12
C LEU A 188 10.20 -3.06 9.12
N THR A 189 8.88 -2.96 9.00
CA THR A 189 8.04 -2.22 9.95
C THR A 189 8.07 -2.87 11.33
N ALA A 190 8.00 -4.21 11.41
CA ALA A 190 8.21 -4.94 12.65
C ALA A 190 9.56 -4.58 13.29
N LYS A 191 10.64 -4.64 12.49
CA LYS A 191 12.01 -4.35 12.94
C LYS A 191 12.13 -2.91 13.47
N GLU A 192 11.61 -1.93 12.71
CA GLU A 192 11.73 -0.52 13.09
C GLU A 192 10.89 -0.21 14.34
N MET A 193 9.62 -0.63 14.36
CA MET A 193 8.74 -0.38 15.50
C MET A 193 9.13 -1.14 16.77
N CYS A 194 9.93 -2.20 16.68
CA CYS A 194 10.40 -2.99 17.81
C CYS A 194 11.87 -2.73 18.19
N ALA A 195 12.59 -1.86 17.46
CA ALA A 195 14.04 -1.65 17.60
C ALA A 195 14.52 -1.32 19.03
N SER A 196 13.68 -0.69 19.84
CA SER A 196 14.00 -0.28 21.23
C SER A 196 13.04 -0.91 22.26
N ASP A 197 12.40 -2.03 21.93
CA ASP A 197 11.36 -2.65 22.75
C ASP A 197 11.74 -4.09 23.13
N ASP A 198 12.47 -4.24 24.25
CA ASP A 198 12.90 -5.54 24.76
C ASP A 198 11.74 -6.44 25.26
N SER A 199 10.51 -5.92 25.30
CA SER A 199 9.33 -6.68 25.72
C SER A 199 8.74 -7.58 24.65
N VAL A 200 9.26 -7.48 23.42
CA VAL A 200 8.79 -8.24 22.24
C VAL A 200 9.93 -8.97 21.53
N LYS A 201 9.60 -9.99 20.77
CA LYS A 201 10.50 -10.65 19.81
C LYS A 201 9.81 -10.78 18.46
N ILE A 202 10.59 -10.63 17.38
CA ILE A 202 10.19 -10.94 16.02
C ILE A 202 10.64 -12.36 15.73
N LEU A 203 9.77 -13.20 15.19
CA LEU A 203 10.14 -14.57 14.83
C LEU A 203 11.02 -14.57 13.57
N ASP A 204 11.92 -15.57 13.48
CA ASP A 204 12.82 -15.70 12.31
C ASP A 204 12.10 -16.21 11.04
N GLU A 205 10.86 -16.72 11.17
CA GLU A 205 10.07 -17.25 10.08
C GLU A 205 9.25 -16.12 9.42
N PHE A 206 9.44 -15.94 8.10
CA PHE A 206 8.60 -15.07 7.29
C PHE A 206 7.49 -15.88 6.61
N MET A 207 6.31 -15.25 6.44
CA MET A 207 5.10 -15.99 6.03
C MET A 207 4.77 -15.85 4.56
N THR A 208 5.13 -14.73 3.94
CA THR A 208 4.72 -14.36 2.57
C THR A 208 5.84 -13.62 1.86
N GLU A 209 5.65 -13.37 0.56
CA GLU A 209 6.39 -12.39 -0.22
C GLU A 209 5.44 -11.23 -0.54
N GLU A 210 5.88 -10.00 -0.25
CA GLU A 210 5.10 -8.78 -0.38
C GLU A 210 5.77 -7.83 -1.38
N PRO A 211 5.50 -7.98 -2.69
CA PRO A 211 6.04 -7.07 -3.71
C PRO A 211 5.33 -5.71 -3.64
N TYR A 212 6.07 -4.64 -3.36
CA TYR A 212 5.54 -3.27 -3.24
C TYR A 212 5.61 -2.50 -4.54
N ALA A 213 4.51 -1.81 -4.86
CA ALA A 213 4.43 -0.89 -5.98
C ALA A 213 3.46 0.27 -5.67
N PHE A 214 3.58 1.36 -6.39
CA PHE A 214 2.65 2.48 -6.32
C PHE A 214 1.37 2.16 -7.09
N ALA A 215 0.21 2.51 -6.51
CA ALA A 215 -1.10 2.18 -7.07
C ALA A 215 -1.75 3.38 -7.78
N PHE A 216 -2.39 3.13 -8.92
CA PHE A 216 -3.05 4.15 -9.75
C PHE A 216 -4.44 3.71 -10.17
N THR A 217 -5.30 4.67 -10.52
CA THR A 217 -6.63 4.39 -11.09
C THR A 217 -6.50 3.93 -12.54
N PHE A 218 -7.34 3.01 -12.99
CA PHE A 218 -7.44 2.67 -14.42
C PHE A 218 -7.68 3.91 -15.30
N GLY A 219 -6.96 4.00 -16.40
CA GLY A 219 -6.95 5.17 -17.29
C GLY A 219 -5.74 6.08 -17.10
N SER A 220 -4.81 5.73 -16.16
CA SER A 220 -3.52 6.40 -15.92
C SER A 220 -2.34 5.62 -16.50
N GLU A 221 -2.56 4.77 -17.51
CA GLU A 221 -1.54 3.87 -18.05
C GLU A 221 -0.28 4.62 -18.53
N ASP A 222 -0.46 5.79 -19.19
CA ASP A 222 0.64 6.64 -19.67
C ASP A 222 1.41 7.32 -18.52
N LEU A 223 0.73 7.64 -17.42
CA LEU A 223 1.38 8.17 -16.21
C LEU A 223 2.19 7.07 -15.52
N VAL A 224 1.64 5.85 -15.39
CA VAL A 224 2.35 4.71 -14.83
C VAL A 224 3.59 4.37 -15.65
N GLU A 225 3.49 4.39 -16.99
CA GLU A 225 4.63 4.15 -17.89
C GLU A 225 5.75 5.18 -17.65
N ALA A 226 5.39 6.47 -17.59
CA ALA A 226 6.38 7.53 -17.33
C ALA A 226 7.04 7.40 -15.95
N ILE A 227 6.26 7.04 -14.91
CA ILE A 227 6.79 6.79 -13.57
C ILE A 227 7.71 5.57 -13.55
N ASN A 228 7.36 4.49 -14.27
CA ASN A 228 8.21 3.31 -14.37
C ASN A 228 9.54 3.61 -15.05
N GLU A 229 9.57 4.44 -16.09
CA GLU A 229 10.81 4.87 -16.73
C GLU A 229 11.73 5.60 -15.72
N ILE A 230 11.18 6.54 -14.94
CA ILE A 230 11.93 7.28 -13.91
C ILE A 230 12.39 6.31 -12.80
N LEU A 231 11.49 5.47 -12.30
CA LEU A 231 11.80 4.51 -11.23
C LEU A 231 12.90 3.53 -11.65
N ALA A 232 12.86 3.04 -12.90
CA ALA A 232 13.91 2.18 -13.45
C ALA A 232 15.27 2.88 -13.52
N ASP A 233 15.29 4.17 -13.89
CA ASP A 233 16.53 4.97 -13.92
C ASP A 233 17.09 5.18 -12.50
N LEU A 234 16.24 5.52 -11.50
CA LEU A 234 16.63 5.67 -10.10
C LEU A 234 17.13 4.35 -9.46
N ILE A 235 16.57 3.21 -9.88
CA ILE A 235 17.06 1.90 -9.44
C ILE A 235 18.41 1.59 -10.12
N ALA A 236 18.53 1.82 -11.41
CA ALA A 236 19.72 1.46 -12.19
C ALA A 236 20.95 2.30 -11.82
N ASP A 237 20.77 3.57 -11.46
CA ASP A 237 21.88 4.46 -11.05
C ASP A 237 22.26 4.31 -9.56
N GLY A 238 21.47 3.54 -8.79
CA GLY A 238 21.72 3.23 -7.39
C GLY A 238 21.10 4.24 -6.41
N THR A 239 20.32 5.20 -6.86
CA THR A 239 19.65 6.21 -6.00
C THR A 239 18.69 5.55 -5.04
N VAL A 240 17.84 4.61 -5.52
CA VAL A 240 16.93 3.86 -4.64
C VAL A 240 17.71 3.07 -3.59
N ALA A 241 18.80 2.40 -3.98
CA ALA A 241 19.64 1.66 -3.04
C ALA A 241 20.26 2.57 -1.96
N ALA A 242 20.69 3.78 -2.34
CA ALA A 242 21.23 4.77 -1.40
C ALA A 242 20.16 5.25 -0.39
N ILE A 243 18.93 5.50 -0.83
CA ILE A 243 17.81 5.84 0.06
C ILE A 243 17.60 4.72 1.09
N PHE A 244 17.47 3.45 0.66
CA PHE A 244 17.31 2.33 1.57
C PHE A 244 18.48 2.23 2.58
N GLU A 245 19.72 2.47 2.13
CA GLU A 245 20.92 2.44 3.00
C GLU A 245 20.86 3.52 4.09
N GLU A 246 20.34 4.73 3.80
CA GLU A 246 20.15 5.81 4.79
C GLU A 246 19.21 5.38 5.93
N TYR A 247 18.21 4.54 5.63
CA TYR A 247 17.31 3.92 6.63
C TYR A 247 17.86 2.62 7.23
N GLY A 248 19.13 2.26 6.94
CA GLY A 248 19.77 1.05 7.48
C GLY A 248 19.19 -0.26 6.93
N VAL A 249 18.62 -0.22 5.72
CA VAL A 249 18.04 -1.36 5.03
C VAL A 249 18.91 -1.75 3.86
N ALA A 250 19.27 -3.05 3.78
CA ALA A 250 19.91 -3.60 2.59
C ALA A 250 18.88 -3.67 1.44
N TYR A 251 19.26 -3.19 0.27
CA TYR A 251 18.41 -3.18 -0.90
C TYR A 251 18.91 -4.18 -1.96
N GLU A 252 18.00 -4.99 -2.43
CA GLU A 252 18.15 -5.80 -3.65
C GLU A 252 17.05 -5.38 -4.62
N ALA A 253 17.44 -4.97 -5.84
CA ALA A 253 16.47 -4.60 -6.86
C ALA A 253 15.62 -5.82 -7.26
N PRO A 254 14.29 -5.70 -7.25
CA PRO A 254 13.42 -6.79 -7.71
C PRO A 254 13.69 -7.15 -9.18
N GLU A 255 13.50 -8.42 -9.53
CA GLU A 255 13.45 -8.86 -10.93
C GLU A 255 12.04 -8.61 -11.47
N ASN A 256 11.85 -7.56 -12.30
CA ASN A 256 10.58 -7.20 -12.96
C ASN A 256 10.43 -7.90 -14.33
#